data_40ebd0e1537f9fc824308384fb148132
#
_entry.id   40ebd0e1537f9fc824308384fb148132
#
_cell.length_a   1.000
_cell.length_b   1.000
_cell.length_c   1.000
_cell.angle_alpha   90.00
_cell.angle_beta   90.00
_cell.angle_gamma   90.00
#
_symmetry.space_group_name_H-M   'P 1'
#
loop_
_entity.id
_entity.type
_entity.pdbx_description
1 polymer ?
#
loop_
_entity_poly.entity_id
_entity_poly.type
_entity_poly.pdbx_seq_one_letter_code
_entity_poly.pdbx_strand_id
1 'polypeptide(L)' 'DAELTDADFRHAVFVGGSLANARVNGARFDNADLRDTSLQGLKLTDAKLFKGSIISRAQAGMLLSGLGLTVA' A
#
# COMPACT_ATOMS: atom_id res chain seq x y z
N ASP A 1 -3.70 9.24 7.82
CA ASP A 1 -4.17 8.39 8.94
C ASP A 1 -5.62 7.95 8.75
N ALA A 2 -5.90 7.37 7.57
CA ALA A 2 -7.25 6.88 7.29
C ALA A 2 -7.52 5.56 8.03
N GLU A 3 -8.77 5.34 8.40
CA GLU A 3 -9.23 4.10 8.98
C GLU A 3 -9.93 3.30 7.88
N LEU A 4 -9.28 2.25 7.40
CA LEU A 4 -9.77 1.45 6.27
C LEU A 4 -10.02 -0.01 6.67
N THR A 5 -10.18 -0.27 7.97
CA THR A 5 -10.39 -1.63 8.48
C THR A 5 -11.56 -2.29 7.75
N ASP A 6 -11.31 -3.50 7.23
CA ASP A 6 -12.29 -4.34 6.52
C ASP A 6 -12.84 -3.74 5.22
N ALA A 7 -12.24 -2.67 4.69
CA ALA A 7 -12.66 -2.09 3.42
C ALA A 7 -12.25 -3.00 2.25
N ASP A 8 -13.04 -3.00 1.19
CA ASP A 8 -12.78 -3.79 0.00
C ASP A 8 -12.42 -2.87 -1.17
N PHE A 9 -11.14 -2.89 -1.56
CA PHE A 9 -10.61 -2.12 -2.68
C PHE A 9 -10.07 -3.02 -3.78
N ARG A 10 -10.56 -4.25 -3.87
CA ARG A 10 -10.10 -5.18 -4.91
C ARG A 10 -10.34 -4.58 -6.29
N HIS A 11 -9.30 -4.61 -7.13
CA HIS A 11 -9.30 -4.09 -8.50
C HIS A 11 -9.51 -2.56 -8.60
N ALA A 12 -9.47 -1.83 -7.50
CA ALA A 12 -9.63 -0.37 -7.51
C ALA A 12 -8.41 0.29 -8.15
N VAL A 13 -8.63 1.45 -8.77
CA VAL A 13 -7.55 2.30 -9.28
C VAL A 13 -7.53 3.56 -8.43
N PHE A 14 -6.42 3.76 -7.72
CA PHE A 14 -6.25 4.94 -6.88
C PHE A 14 -5.63 6.06 -7.71
N VAL A 15 -6.30 7.19 -7.78
CA VAL A 15 -5.81 8.36 -8.52
C VAL A 15 -5.53 9.46 -7.50
N GLY A 16 -4.25 9.66 -7.19
CA GLY A 16 -3.84 10.60 -6.16
C GLY A 16 -4.16 10.11 -4.77
N GLY A 17 -4.20 11.01 -3.82
CA GLY A 17 -4.50 10.69 -2.43
C GLY A 17 -3.35 10.04 -1.68
N SER A 18 -3.65 9.50 -0.51
CA SER A 18 -2.61 8.96 0.36
C SER A 18 -3.15 7.84 1.24
N LEU A 19 -2.38 6.77 1.34
CA LEU A 19 -2.56 5.71 2.34
C LEU A 19 -1.52 5.84 3.45
N ALA A 20 -0.85 6.99 3.54
CA ALA A 20 0.19 7.21 4.54
C ALA A 20 -0.36 6.97 5.94
N ASN A 21 0.27 6.08 6.68
CA ASN A 21 -0.11 5.70 8.04
C ASN A 21 -1.56 5.21 8.18
N ALA A 22 -2.16 4.74 7.09
CA ALA A 22 -3.54 4.22 7.14
C ALA A 22 -3.61 2.92 7.93
N ARG A 23 -4.73 2.71 8.59
CA ARG A 23 -5.04 1.43 9.23
C ARG A 23 -5.78 0.57 8.23
N VAL A 24 -5.20 -0.57 7.89
CA VAL A 24 -5.71 -1.41 6.80
C VAL A 24 -6.01 -2.83 7.26
N ASN A 25 -6.23 -3.04 8.56
CA ASN A 25 -6.52 -4.37 9.10
C ASN A 25 -7.76 -4.96 8.41
N GLY A 26 -7.58 -6.12 7.79
CA GLY A 26 -8.69 -6.80 7.12
C GLY A 26 -9.13 -6.18 5.80
N ALA A 27 -8.54 -5.06 5.38
CA ALA A 27 -8.84 -4.47 4.08
C ALA A 27 -8.30 -5.36 2.96
N ARG A 28 -8.87 -5.23 1.76
CA ARG A 28 -8.44 -6.00 0.59
C ARG A 28 -8.04 -5.04 -0.52
N PHE A 29 -6.82 -5.21 -1.00
CA PHE A 29 -6.27 -4.43 -2.10
C PHE A 29 -5.82 -5.33 -3.25
N ASP A 30 -6.36 -6.53 -3.35
CA ASP A 30 -5.99 -7.49 -4.37
C ASP A 30 -6.12 -6.86 -5.76
N ASN A 31 -5.04 -6.87 -6.53
CA ASN A 31 -4.99 -6.34 -7.89
C ASN A 31 -5.35 -4.85 -8.01
N ALA A 32 -5.29 -4.09 -6.91
CA ALA A 32 -5.50 -2.65 -6.94
C ALA A 32 -4.29 -1.96 -7.56
N ASP A 33 -4.52 -0.86 -8.28
CA ASP A 33 -3.44 -0.03 -8.82
C ASP A 33 -3.17 1.11 -7.85
N LEU A 34 -2.03 1.07 -7.17
CA LEU A 34 -1.65 2.02 -6.13
C LEU A 34 -0.54 2.96 -6.58
N ARG A 35 -0.17 2.96 -7.86
CA ARG A 35 1.02 3.68 -8.36
C ARG A 35 0.96 5.18 -8.14
N ASP A 36 -0.23 5.75 -8.05
CA ASP A 36 -0.43 7.19 -7.99
C ASP A 36 -0.88 7.66 -6.60
N THR A 37 -0.62 6.85 -5.57
CA THR A 37 -0.98 7.24 -4.19
C THR A 37 0.25 7.17 -3.29
N SER A 38 0.28 8.00 -2.24
CA SER A 38 1.37 7.97 -1.28
C SER A 38 1.22 6.76 -0.35
N LEU A 39 2.29 5.99 -0.21
CA LEU A 39 2.33 4.82 0.67
C LEU A 39 3.29 5.02 1.83
N GLN A 40 3.71 6.26 2.09
CA GLN A 40 4.67 6.56 3.15
C GLN A 40 4.13 6.10 4.51
N GLY A 41 4.93 5.36 5.26
CA GLY A 41 4.53 4.89 6.58
C GLY A 41 3.57 3.71 6.57
N LEU A 42 3.16 3.23 5.40
CA LEU A 42 2.34 2.03 5.31
C LEU A 42 3.16 0.83 5.75
N LYS A 43 2.61 0.02 6.63
CA LYS A 43 3.29 -1.18 7.14
C LYS A 43 2.82 -2.40 6.37
N LEU A 44 3.79 -3.21 5.92
CA LEU A 44 3.51 -4.43 5.16
C LEU A 44 3.44 -5.67 6.07
N THR A 45 2.99 -5.51 7.30
CA THR A 45 2.82 -6.65 8.21
C THR A 45 1.86 -7.68 7.67
N ASP A 46 0.89 -7.25 6.85
CA ASP A 46 -0.07 -8.11 6.19
C ASP A 46 0.05 -7.96 4.68
N ALA A 47 1.22 -8.28 4.14
CA ALA A 47 1.50 -8.11 2.71
C ALA A 47 0.50 -8.84 1.82
N LYS A 48 -0.11 -9.94 2.30
CA LYS A 48 -1.11 -10.68 1.53
C LYS A 48 -2.36 -9.86 1.23
N LEU A 49 -2.63 -8.78 1.96
CA LEU A 49 -3.74 -7.89 1.67
C LEU A 49 -3.55 -7.17 0.32
N PHE A 50 -2.32 -7.10 -0.13
CA PHE A 50 -1.93 -6.39 -1.35
C PHE A 50 -1.55 -7.34 -2.48
N LYS A 51 -2.05 -8.57 -2.46
CA LYS A 51 -1.72 -9.57 -3.46
C LYS A 51 -2.07 -9.06 -4.85
N GLY A 52 -1.08 -9.03 -5.74
CA GLY A 52 -1.27 -8.57 -7.11
C GLY A 52 -1.43 -7.07 -7.28
N SER A 53 -1.32 -6.29 -6.20
CA SER A 53 -1.38 -4.84 -6.31
C SER A 53 -0.22 -4.30 -7.14
N ILE A 54 -0.48 -3.23 -7.89
CA ILE A 54 0.51 -2.61 -8.75
C ILE A 54 1.06 -1.37 -8.04
N ILE A 55 2.38 -1.33 -7.87
CA ILE A 55 3.06 -0.17 -7.28
C ILE A 55 4.20 0.26 -8.20
N SER A 56 4.64 1.49 -8.05
CA SER A 56 5.80 2.00 -8.79
C SER A 56 7.10 1.55 -8.14
N ARG A 57 8.21 1.65 -8.89
CA ARG A 57 9.53 1.34 -8.35
C ARG A 57 9.91 2.27 -7.20
N ALA A 58 9.53 3.54 -7.29
CA ALA A 58 9.79 4.49 -6.21
C ALA A 58 9.04 4.10 -4.93
N GLN A 59 7.79 3.68 -5.07
CA GLN A 59 7.02 3.19 -3.93
C GLN A 59 7.66 1.95 -3.32
N ALA A 60 8.11 1.02 -4.16
CA ALA A 60 8.78 -0.20 -3.70
C ALA A 60 10.02 0.14 -2.88
N GLY A 61 10.85 1.08 -3.36
CA GLY A 61 12.03 1.50 -2.62
C GLY A 61 11.68 2.07 -1.25
N MET A 62 10.66 2.90 -1.19
CA MET A 62 10.22 3.51 0.06
C MET A 62 9.71 2.46 1.05
N LEU A 63 8.90 1.51 0.58
CA LEU A 63 8.36 0.46 1.44
C LEU A 63 9.47 -0.44 1.99
N LEU A 64 10.42 -0.85 1.14
CA LEU A 64 11.52 -1.69 1.56
C LEU A 64 12.46 -0.97 2.52
N SER A 65 12.69 0.33 2.32
CA SER A 65 13.47 1.14 3.26
C SER A 65 12.79 1.19 4.63
N GLY A 66 11.47 1.24 4.65
CA GLY A 66 10.71 1.21 5.90
C GLY A 66 10.87 -0.09 6.68
N LEU A 67 11.28 -1.18 6.02
CA LEU A 67 11.58 -2.45 6.64
C LEU A 67 13.04 -2.57 7.07
N GLY A 68 13.84 -1.51 6.89
CA GLY A 68 15.25 -1.50 7.24
C GLY A 68 16.18 -2.00 6.14
N LEU A 69 15.65 -2.24 4.94
CA LEU A 69 16.46 -2.68 3.80
C LEU A 69 17.03 -1.48 3.05
N THR A 70 18.24 -1.65 2.53
CA THR A 70 18.84 -0.65 1.66
C THR A 70 18.56 -1.03 0.21
N VAL A 71 17.94 -0.13 -0.53
CA VAL A 71 17.62 -0.34 -1.95
C VAL A 71 18.66 0.38 -2.78
N ALA A 72 19.46 -0.38 -3.53
CA ALA A 72 20.52 0.17 -4.38
C ALA A 72 20.03 0.49 -5.78
#